data_980554d0b3a193d08253823557bef119
#
_entry.id   980554d0b3a193d08253823557bef119
#
_cell.length_a   1.000
_cell.length_b   1.000
_cell.length_c   1.000
_cell.angle_alpha   90.00
_cell.angle_beta   90.00
_cell.angle_gamma   90.00
#
_symmetry.space_group_name_H-M   'P 1'
#
loop_
_entity.id
_entity.type
_entity.pdbx_description
1 polymer ?
#
loop_
_entity_poly.entity_id
_entity_poly.type
_entity_poly.pdbx_seq_one_letter_code
_entity_poly.pdbx_strand_id
1 'polypeptide(L)'
;MGDNTDIIVMRQGLELVRKKLIGVLAKLGRFAEEYKDMPCMAYTHCQPAQPTTVGKRATLWANELVMDLQEIDHRLAVLQLRGVKGTTGTQASFMELFKGDADKIRAVDASIAKEMGFAPEAVIPVSGQTYSRKVDAFILNALAGIGQSCMKFATDLRLLANFKEMEEPFEKNQIGSSAMPYKRNPMRCERICALARYLMVDVLNPAITAGTQWFERTLDDSANKRIAMAEGFLAADAILNILLNVSDGLVVYPKVVRSRVMAELPFMASENIMMKAVKKGGDRQELHERLREHAVAAAAVVKQEGKPNDMIARVEADPAFGLTREEIEAELSPEDFTGRAPQQVEEFLAEVIRPVLDANKEDLGQHVELNV
;
A
#
# COMPACT_ATOMS: atom_id res chain seq x y z
N MET A 1 -22.54 27.20 -12.47
CA MET A 1 -21.14 27.48 -12.11
C MET A 1 -20.64 26.49 -11.07
N GLY A 2 -21.27 26.33 -9.92
CA GLY A 2 -20.77 25.48 -8.81
C GLY A 2 -20.30 24.08 -9.21
N ASP A 3 -21.07 23.34 -9.99
CA ASP A 3 -20.71 22.01 -10.45
C ASP A 3 -19.43 21.93 -11.28
N ASN A 4 -19.21 22.90 -12.19
CA ASN A 4 -17.95 22.97 -12.93
C ASN A 4 -16.77 23.30 -12.01
N THR A 5 -16.98 24.20 -11.03
CA THR A 5 -15.98 24.51 -10.01
C THR A 5 -15.61 23.25 -9.20
N ASP A 6 -16.61 22.46 -8.78
CA ASP A 6 -16.37 21.22 -8.04
C ASP A 6 -15.50 20.24 -8.87
N ILE A 7 -15.80 20.07 -10.16
CA ILE A 7 -15.00 19.21 -11.07
C ILE A 7 -13.55 19.70 -11.18
N ILE A 8 -13.36 21.02 -11.33
CA ILE A 8 -12.01 21.61 -11.43
C ILE A 8 -11.21 21.39 -10.14
N VAL A 9 -11.85 21.62 -8.98
CA VAL A 9 -11.20 21.43 -7.67
C VAL A 9 -10.89 19.96 -7.41
N MET A 10 -11.82 19.05 -7.76
CA MET A 10 -11.57 17.60 -7.66
C MET A 10 -10.41 17.17 -8.56
N ARG A 11 -10.29 17.67 -9.78
CA ARG A 11 -9.13 17.41 -10.65
C ARG A 11 -7.82 17.84 -9.98
N GLN A 12 -7.76 19.07 -9.47
CA GLN A 12 -6.58 19.59 -8.79
C GLN A 12 -6.22 18.75 -7.54
N GLY A 13 -7.24 18.34 -6.79
CA GLY A 13 -7.05 17.44 -5.65
C GLY A 13 -6.50 16.08 -6.05
N LEU A 14 -7.01 15.48 -7.12
CA LEU A 14 -6.52 14.21 -7.67
C LEU A 14 -5.06 14.32 -8.18
N GLU A 15 -4.74 15.43 -8.87
CA GLU A 15 -3.37 15.72 -9.33
C GLU A 15 -2.39 15.81 -8.14
N LEU A 16 -2.80 16.48 -7.05
CA LEU A 16 -1.99 16.57 -5.83
C LEU A 16 -1.79 15.19 -5.16
N VAL A 17 -2.85 14.39 -5.06
CA VAL A 17 -2.81 13.02 -4.53
C VAL A 17 -1.90 12.14 -5.39
N ARG A 18 -2.06 12.19 -6.71
CA ARG A 18 -1.22 11.51 -7.70
C ARG A 18 0.26 11.80 -7.49
N LYS A 19 0.60 13.08 -7.38
CA LYS A 19 1.97 13.53 -7.14
C LYS A 19 2.56 12.90 -5.87
N LYS A 20 1.80 12.87 -4.78
CA LYS A 20 2.25 12.28 -3.51
C LYS A 20 2.43 10.76 -3.60
N LEU A 21 1.54 10.05 -4.30
CA LEU A 21 1.69 8.60 -4.58
C LEU A 21 3.01 8.31 -5.30
N ILE A 22 3.35 9.08 -6.33
CA ILE A 22 4.62 8.96 -7.05
C ILE A 22 5.81 9.16 -6.10
N GLY A 23 5.74 10.16 -5.22
CA GLY A 23 6.77 10.41 -4.21
C GLY A 23 6.95 9.21 -3.26
N VAL A 24 5.85 8.60 -2.80
CA VAL A 24 5.91 7.39 -1.95
C VAL A 24 6.51 6.21 -2.72
N LEU A 25 6.10 5.98 -3.97
CA LEU A 25 6.64 4.91 -4.81
C LEU A 25 8.15 5.06 -5.02
N ALA A 26 8.65 6.28 -5.21
CA ALA A 26 10.07 6.56 -5.31
C ALA A 26 10.84 6.16 -4.04
N LYS A 27 10.27 6.44 -2.85
CA LYS A 27 10.89 6.12 -1.57
C LYS A 27 10.86 4.62 -1.29
N LEU A 28 9.72 3.98 -1.47
CA LEU A 28 9.58 2.53 -1.30
C LEU A 28 10.41 1.74 -2.32
N GLY A 29 10.54 2.24 -3.56
CA GLY A 29 11.40 1.65 -4.58
C GLY A 29 12.87 1.64 -4.16
N ARG A 30 13.38 2.76 -3.63
CA ARG A 30 14.75 2.83 -3.09
C ARG A 30 14.95 1.88 -1.90
N PHE A 31 13.99 1.85 -0.99
CA PHE A 31 14.03 0.94 0.15
C PHE A 31 14.00 -0.53 -0.30
N ALA A 32 13.17 -0.88 -1.26
CA ALA A 32 13.10 -2.22 -1.80
C ALA A 32 14.42 -2.66 -2.45
N GLU A 33 15.07 -1.77 -3.20
CA GLU A 33 16.39 -2.03 -3.82
C GLU A 33 17.49 -2.22 -2.77
N GLU A 34 17.53 -1.37 -1.73
CA GLU A 34 18.51 -1.44 -0.65
C GLU A 34 18.46 -2.78 0.10
N TYR A 35 17.24 -3.29 0.33
CA TYR A 35 17.02 -4.49 1.14
C TYR A 35 16.57 -5.71 0.33
N LYS A 36 16.79 -5.73 -0.99
CA LYS A 36 16.33 -6.82 -1.87
C LYS A 36 16.91 -8.18 -1.51
N ASP A 37 18.16 -8.20 -1.03
CA ASP A 37 18.89 -9.42 -0.70
C ASP A 37 18.84 -9.78 0.80
N MET A 38 18.15 -9.00 1.63
CA MET A 38 18.11 -9.24 3.07
C MET A 38 17.01 -10.24 3.43
N PRO A 39 17.34 -11.49 3.83
CA PRO A 39 16.34 -12.47 4.23
C PRO A 39 15.57 -12.03 5.48
N CYS A 40 14.27 -12.23 5.48
CA CYS A 40 13.43 -12.06 6.64
C CYS A 40 12.35 -13.15 6.70
N MET A 41 11.77 -13.34 7.89
CA MET A 41 10.70 -14.29 8.05
C MET A 41 9.42 -13.79 7.38
N ALA A 42 8.84 -14.57 6.47
CA ALA A 42 7.48 -14.33 6.01
C ALA A 42 6.46 -15.02 6.93
N TYR A 43 5.28 -14.42 6.97
CA TYR A 43 4.18 -14.92 7.81
C TYR A 43 2.94 -15.15 6.96
N THR A 44 2.34 -16.33 7.12
CA THR A 44 0.99 -16.63 6.62
C THR A 44 0.13 -17.06 7.79
N HIS A 45 -1.11 -16.63 7.86
CA HIS A 45 -1.99 -16.91 9.01
C HIS A 45 -1.37 -16.49 10.37
N CYS A 46 -0.57 -15.42 10.38
CA CYS A 46 0.21 -14.97 11.54
C CYS A 46 1.17 -16.04 12.12
N GLN A 47 1.59 -17.01 11.32
CA GLN A 47 2.58 -18.01 11.68
C GLN A 47 3.80 -17.90 10.77
N PRO A 48 5.01 -18.18 11.28
CA PRO A 48 6.21 -18.30 10.46
C PRO A 48 5.98 -19.25 9.28
N ALA A 49 6.37 -18.81 8.09
CA ALA A 49 6.31 -19.59 6.87
C ALA A 49 7.72 -19.71 6.28
N GLN A 50 7.85 -19.69 4.95
CA GLN A 50 9.16 -19.66 4.32
C GLN A 50 9.79 -18.25 4.39
N PRO A 51 11.12 -18.13 4.39
CA PRO A 51 11.80 -16.84 4.27
C PRO A 51 11.42 -16.09 2.98
N THR A 52 11.45 -14.78 3.07
CA THR A 52 11.40 -13.84 1.95
C THR A 52 12.53 -12.83 2.14
N THR A 53 12.50 -11.69 1.44
CA THR A 53 13.41 -10.58 1.73
C THR A 53 12.65 -9.34 2.19
N VAL A 54 13.32 -8.47 2.94
CA VAL A 54 12.77 -7.18 3.37
C VAL A 54 12.38 -6.34 2.16
N GLY A 55 13.22 -6.31 1.12
CA GLY A 55 12.90 -5.61 -0.11
C GLY A 55 11.69 -6.20 -0.83
N LYS A 56 11.57 -7.54 -0.88
CA LYS A 56 10.39 -8.19 -1.48
C LYS A 56 9.10 -7.83 -0.73
N ARG A 57 9.14 -7.73 0.59
CA ARG A 57 7.99 -7.25 1.38
C ARG A 57 7.61 -5.82 1.00
N ALA A 58 8.60 -4.94 0.81
CA ALA A 58 8.34 -3.56 0.39
C ALA A 58 7.71 -3.47 -1.01
N THR A 59 8.04 -4.37 -1.93
CA THR A 59 7.37 -4.41 -3.24
C THR A 59 5.90 -4.77 -3.15
N LEU A 60 5.46 -5.52 -2.13
CA LEU A 60 4.04 -5.79 -1.93
C LEU A 60 3.28 -4.49 -1.59
N TRP A 61 3.83 -3.67 -0.70
CA TRP A 61 3.26 -2.37 -0.36
C TRP A 61 3.26 -1.42 -1.56
N ALA A 62 4.38 -1.37 -2.29
CA ALA A 62 4.49 -0.52 -3.46
C ALA A 62 3.51 -0.94 -4.57
N ASN A 63 3.29 -2.22 -4.78
CA ASN A 63 2.38 -2.72 -5.82
C ASN A 63 0.92 -2.32 -5.57
N GLU A 64 0.46 -2.33 -4.32
CA GLU A 64 -0.88 -1.83 -3.98
C GLU A 64 -1.03 -0.34 -4.31
N LEU A 65 -0.01 0.47 -4.01
CA LEU A 65 0.00 1.89 -4.36
C LEU A 65 0.11 2.14 -5.88
N VAL A 66 0.71 1.24 -6.64
CA VAL A 66 0.69 1.29 -8.12
C VAL A 66 -0.74 1.09 -8.63
N MET A 67 -1.51 0.16 -8.04
CA MET A 67 -2.92 -0.03 -8.39
C MET A 67 -3.74 1.24 -8.08
N ASP A 68 -3.47 1.88 -6.94
CA ASP A 68 -4.12 3.14 -6.57
C ASP A 68 -3.76 4.27 -7.55
N LEU A 69 -2.49 4.36 -7.97
CA LEU A 69 -2.05 5.35 -8.96
C LEU A 69 -2.77 5.16 -10.30
N GLN A 70 -2.92 3.90 -10.75
CA GLN A 70 -3.66 3.58 -11.97
C GLN A 70 -5.14 4.00 -11.87
N GLU A 71 -5.76 3.82 -10.71
CA GLU A 71 -7.14 4.25 -10.49
C GLU A 71 -7.27 5.78 -10.47
N ILE A 72 -6.33 6.49 -9.84
CA ILE A 72 -6.29 7.97 -9.87
C ILE A 72 -6.09 8.47 -11.31
N ASP A 73 -5.19 7.89 -12.08
CA ASP A 73 -4.96 8.23 -13.48
C ASP A 73 -6.22 7.99 -14.32
N HIS A 74 -6.92 6.89 -14.08
CA HIS A 74 -8.20 6.63 -14.73
C HIS A 74 -9.25 7.68 -14.35
N ARG A 75 -9.38 8.06 -13.08
CA ARG A 75 -10.34 9.10 -12.68
C ARG A 75 -10.03 10.43 -13.35
N LEU A 76 -8.77 10.83 -13.40
CA LEU A 76 -8.34 12.06 -14.11
C LEU A 76 -8.67 12.01 -15.61
N ALA A 77 -8.44 10.88 -16.26
CA ALA A 77 -8.68 10.70 -17.69
C ALA A 77 -10.16 10.77 -18.08
N VAL A 78 -11.06 10.30 -17.21
CA VAL A 78 -12.51 10.27 -17.51
C VAL A 78 -13.29 11.45 -16.94
N LEU A 79 -12.63 12.38 -16.25
CA LEU A 79 -13.29 13.50 -15.61
C LEU A 79 -13.75 14.53 -16.66
N GLN A 80 -15.02 14.91 -16.61
CA GLN A 80 -15.65 15.80 -17.58
C GLN A 80 -16.36 16.97 -16.89
N LEU A 81 -16.31 18.14 -17.50
CA LEU A 81 -17.10 19.28 -17.06
C LEU A 81 -18.59 19.06 -17.36
N ARG A 82 -19.44 19.63 -16.52
CA ARG A 82 -20.87 19.67 -16.81
C ARG A 82 -21.19 20.54 -18.03
N GLY A 83 -20.41 21.56 -18.29
CA GLY A 83 -20.66 22.58 -19.29
C GLY A 83 -21.75 23.56 -18.85
N VAL A 84 -22.36 24.25 -19.82
CA VAL A 84 -23.40 25.27 -19.62
C VAL A 84 -24.74 24.69 -20.03
N LYS A 85 -25.33 23.84 -19.20
CA LYS A 85 -26.56 23.08 -19.56
C LYS A 85 -27.88 23.77 -19.14
N GLY A 86 -27.82 24.83 -18.33
CA GLY A 86 -29.01 25.51 -17.82
C GLY A 86 -29.67 24.81 -16.64
N THR A 87 -30.88 25.20 -16.29
CA THR A 87 -31.58 24.82 -15.05
C THR A 87 -31.93 23.32 -15.01
N THR A 88 -32.34 22.75 -16.12
CA THR A 88 -32.77 21.35 -16.22
C THR A 88 -31.92 20.52 -17.18
N GLY A 89 -30.81 21.08 -17.66
CA GLY A 89 -29.91 20.42 -18.60
C GLY A 89 -30.27 20.55 -20.07
N THR A 90 -31.36 21.20 -20.38
CA THR A 90 -31.91 21.28 -21.76
C THR A 90 -31.28 22.34 -22.66
N GLN A 91 -30.53 23.29 -22.08
CA GLN A 91 -29.97 24.46 -22.80
C GLN A 91 -31.00 25.32 -23.51
N ALA A 92 -32.29 25.31 -23.06
CA ALA A 92 -33.39 26.00 -23.73
C ALA A 92 -33.12 27.51 -23.94
N SER A 93 -32.57 28.18 -22.91
CA SER A 93 -32.21 29.61 -23.03
C SER A 93 -31.14 29.88 -24.08
N PHE A 94 -30.21 28.95 -24.28
CA PHE A 94 -29.17 29.05 -25.32
C PHE A 94 -29.76 28.75 -26.72
N MET A 95 -30.70 27.81 -26.81
CA MET A 95 -31.43 27.54 -28.05
C MET A 95 -32.19 28.79 -28.50
N GLU A 96 -32.82 29.50 -27.57
CA GLU A 96 -33.50 30.78 -27.85
C GLU A 96 -32.49 31.86 -28.32
N LEU A 97 -31.40 32.04 -27.54
CA LEU A 97 -30.37 33.03 -27.82
C LEU A 97 -29.72 32.83 -29.19
N PHE A 98 -29.42 31.59 -29.56
CA PHE A 98 -28.79 31.25 -30.84
C PHE A 98 -29.80 30.89 -31.97
N LYS A 99 -31.06 31.21 -31.78
CA LYS A 99 -32.14 30.99 -32.78
C LYS A 99 -32.18 29.56 -33.33
N GLY A 100 -32.05 28.60 -32.44
CA GLY A 100 -32.10 27.17 -32.77
C GLY A 100 -30.78 26.54 -33.24
N ASP A 101 -29.68 27.29 -33.28
CA ASP A 101 -28.38 26.79 -33.73
C ASP A 101 -27.69 25.96 -32.65
N ALA A 102 -27.91 24.66 -32.67
CA ALA A 102 -27.32 23.70 -31.70
C ALA A 102 -25.81 23.57 -31.85
N ASP A 103 -25.23 23.82 -33.02
CA ASP A 103 -23.78 23.73 -33.23
C ASP A 103 -23.04 24.84 -32.49
N LYS A 104 -23.61 26.06 -32.49
CA LYS A 104 -23.09 27.17 -31.68
C LYS A 104 -23.10 26.84 -30.18
N ILE A 105 -24.14 26.18 -29.72
CA ILE A 105 -24.25 25.80 -28.30
C ILE A 105 -23.16 24.76 -27.95
N ARG A 106 -22.92 23.77 -28.80
CA ARG A 106 -21.82 22.83 -28.64
C ARG A 106 -20.45 23.53 -28.66
N ALA A 107 -20.27 24.49 -29.54
CA ALA A 107 -19.04 25.29 -29.61
C ALA A 107 -18.80 26.12 -28.32
N VAL A 108 -19.85 26.62 -27.69
CA VAL A 108 -19.74 27.31 -26.38
C VAL A 108 -19.27 26.35 -25.30
N ASP A 109 -19.85 25.16 -25.19
CA ASP A 109 -19.41 24.14 -24.20
C ASP A 109 -17.94 23.75 -24.43
N ALA A 110 -17.53 23.53 -25.69
CA ALA A 110 -16.15 23.21 -26.07
C ALA A 110 -15.15 24.34 -25.74
N SER A 111 -15.55 25.60 -25.99
CA SER A 111 -14.72 26.77 -25.67
C SER A 111 -14.50 26.89 -24.16
N ILE A 112 -15.56 26.74 -23.37
CA ILE A 112 -15.48 26.78 -21.91
C ILE A 112 -14.59 25.64 -21.38
N ALA A 113 -14.72 24.42 -21.90
CA ALA A 113 -13.85 23.29 -21.50
C ALA A 113 -12.38 23.66 -21.75
N LYS A 114 -12.06 24.18 -22.92
CA LYS A 114 -10.70 24.60 -23.26
C LYS A 114 -10.15 25.69 -22.33
N GLU A 115 -10.95 26.72 -22.05
CA GLU A 115 -10.56 27.79 -21.11
C GLU A 115 -10.33 27.28 -19.68
N MET A 116 -11.06 26.24 -19.27
CA MET A 116 -10.91 25.60 -17.97
C MET A 116 -9.82 24.51 -17.95
N GLY A 117 -9.03 24.38 -19.03
CA GLY A 117 -7.92 23.43 -19.14
C GLY A 117 -8.36 21.97 -19.32
N PHE A 118 -9.55 21.74 -19.86
CA PHE A 118 -10.02 20.42 -20.29
C PHE A 118 -9.96 20.29 -21.81
N ALA A 119 -9.95 19.05 -22.30
CA ALA A 119 -10.15 18.81 -23.72
C ALA A 119 -11.52 19.35 -24.17
N PRO A 120 -11.67 19.93 -25.38
CA PRO A 120 -12.93 20.50 -25.85
C PRO A 120 -14.12 19.52 -25.81
N GLU A 121 -13.85 18.22 -25.97
CA GLU A 121 -14.80 17.13 -25.91
C GLU A 121 -15.10 16.63 -24.48
N ALA A 122 -14.34 17.07 -23.48
CA ALA A 122 -14.49 16.64 -22.08
C ALA A 122 -15.64 17.39 -21.37
N VAL A 123 -16.81 17.39 -22.02
CA VAL A 123 -18.08 17.89 -21.49
C VAL A 123 -19.08 16.76 -21.47
N ILE A 124 -19.77 16.55 -20.35
CA ILE A 124 -20.77 15.47 -20.24
C ILE A 124 -21.91 15.71 -21.26
N PRO A 125 -22.33 14.68 -21.99
CA PRO A 125 -23.33 14.83 -23.04
C PRO A 125 -24.73 15.13 -22.48
N VAL A 126 -25.07 14.58 -21.33
CA VAL A 126 -26.38 14.67 -20.70
C VAL A 126 -26.25 14.98 -19.21
N SER A 127 -26.99 15.95 -18.72
CA SER A 127 -27.10 16.25 -17.28
C SER A 127 -28.48 16.83 -16.96
N GLY A 128 -28.90 16.71 -15.71
CA GLY A 128 -29.94 17.57 -15.13
C GLY A 128 -29.38 18.93 -14.74
N GLN A 129 -29.86 19.50 -13.65
CA GLN A 129 -29.29 20.73 -13.08
C GLN A 129 -27.86 20.56 -12.58
N THR A 130 -27.48 19.34 -12.22
CA THR A 130 -26.14 18.99 -11.71
C THR A 130 -25.52 17.87 -12.56
N TYR A 131 -24.20 17.66 -12.44
CA TYR A 131 -23.60 16.41 -12.89
C TYR A 131 -24.05 15.24 -12.00
N SER A 132 -23.95 14.02 -12.50
CA SER A 132 -24.31 12.83 -11.71
C SER A 132 -23.42 12.72 -10.46
N ARG A 133 -24.02 12.61 -9.27
CA ARG A 133 -23.29 12.44 -8.01
C ARG A 133 -22.54 11.11 -7.92
N LYS A 134 -22.68 10.22 -8.89
CA LYS A 134 -21.80 9.07 -9.07
C LYS A 134 -20.35 9.47 -9.32
N VAL A 135 -20.09 10.66 -9.88
CA VAL A 135 -18.71 11.17 -10.05
C VAL A 135 -18.04 11.32 -8.67
N ASP A 136 -18.74 11.94 -7.73
CA ASP A 136 -18.26 12.12 -6.35
C ASP A 136 -17.98 10.75 -5.70
N ALA A 137 -18.91 9.81 -5.86
CA ALA A 137 -18.76 8.44 -5.32
C ALA A 137 -17.55 7.71 -5.92
N PHE A 138 -17.32 7.82 -7.22
CA PHE A 138 -16.17 7.19 -7.88
C PHE A 138 -14.84 7.79 -7.41
N ILE A 139 -14.79 9.11 -7.26
CA ILE A 139 -13.57 9.79 -6.78
C ILE A 139 -13.29 9.39 -5.33
N LEU A 140 -14.28 9.44 -4.46
CA LEU A 140 -14.06 9.10 -3.05
C LEU A 140 -13.71 7.61 -2.87
N ASN A 141 -14.26 6.72 -3.70
CA ASN A 141 -13.84 5.31 -3.72
C ASN A 141 -12.37 5.14 -4.12
N ALA A 142 -11.87 5.91 -5.10
CA ALA A 142 -10.46 5.88 -5.48
C ALA A 142 -9.56 6.37 -4.32
N LEU A 143 -9.95 7.45 -3.63
CA LEU A 143 -9.24 7.92 -2.44
C LEU A 143 -9.26 6.88 -1.31
N ALA A 144 -10.37 6.20 -1.11
CA ALA A 144 -10.50 5.14 -0.09
C ALA A 144 -9.62 3.91 -0.43
N GLY A 145 -9.38 3.61 -1.70
CA GLY A 145 -8.40 2.62 -2.14
C GLY A 145 -7.02 2.92 -1.59
N ILE A 146 -6.56 4.17 -1.71
CA ILE A 146 -5.31 4.65 -1.11
C ILE A 146 -5.32 4.42 0.41
N GLY A 147 -6.44 4.70 1.08
CA GLY A 147 -6.61 4.43 2.50
C GLY A 147 -6.39 2.95 2.84
N GLN A 148 -6.89 2.02 2.02
CA GLN A 148 -6.73 0.57 2.21
C GLN A 148 -5.24 0.18 2.12
N SER A 149 -4.55 0.59 1.07
CA SER A 149 -3.13 0.30 0.85
C SER A 149 -2.25 0.87 1.96
N CYS A 150 -2.49 2.13 2.36
CA CYS A 150 -1.76 2.79 3.43
C CYS A 150 -2.03 2.14 4.79
N MET A 151 -3.26 1.69 5.07
CA MET A 151 -3.60 0.98 6.30
C MET A 151 -2.91 -0.38 6.38
N LYS A 152 -2.83 -1.11 5.26
CA LYS A 152 -2.08 -2.36 5.20
C LYS A 152 -0.60 -2.15 5.50
N PHE A 153 0.05 -1.22 4.80
CA PHE A 153 1.43 -0.83 5.08
C PHE A 153 1.65 -0.50 6.56
N ALA A 154 0.82 0.39 7.11
CA ALA A 154 0.94 0.84 8.50
C ALA A 154 0.68 -0.28 9.51
N THR A 155 -0.22 -1.21 9.22
CA THR A 155 -0.48 -2.38 10.06
C THR A 155 0.71 -3.33 10.05
N ASP A 156 1.28 -3.63 8.89
CA ASP A 156 2.48 -4.46 8.77
C ASP A 156 3.65 -3.84 9.54
N LEU A 157 3.89 -2.53 9.39
CA LEU A 157 4.99 -1.86 10.10
C LEU A 157 4.78 -1.84 11.62
N ARG A 158 3.56 -1.69 12.10
CA ARG A 158 3.23 -1.81 13.53
C ARG A 158 3.53 -3.20 14.08
N LEU A 159 3.23 -4.25 13.32
CA LEU A 159 3.57 -5.63 13.67
C LEU A 159 5.08 -5.85 13.65
N LEU A 160 5.78 -5.33 12.65
CA LEU A 160 7.24 -5.40 12.56
C LEU A 160 7.93 -4.62 13.70
N ALA A 161 7.36 -3.51 14.15
CA ALA A 161 7.82 -2.77 15.31
C ALA A 161 7.62 -3.59 16.62
N ASN A 162 6.49 -4.28 16.75
CA ASN A 162 6.28 -5.21 17.87
C ASN A 162 7.32 -6.36 17.87
N PHE A 163 7.70 -6.83 16.69
CA PHE A 163 8.76 -7.82 16.51
C PHE A 163 10.17 -7.24 16.68
N LYS A 164 10.32 -5.93 16.80
CA LYS A 164 11.59 -5.18 16.85
C LYS A 164 12.44 -5.37 15.58
N GLU A 165 11.82 -5.73 14.47
CA GLU A 165 12.50 -5.91 13.18
C GLU A 165 12.64 -4.61 12.41
N MET A 166 11.59 -3.77 12.45
CA MET A 166 11.54 -2.49 11.75
C MET A 166 10.76 -1.46 12.58
N GLU A 167 11.06 -0.18 12.38
CA GLU A 167 10.36 0.94 13.01
C GLU A 167 10.15 2.08 12.01
N GLU A 168 9.15 2.93 12.28
CA GLU A 168 9.02 4.23 11.63
C GLU A 168 10.16 5.18 12.09
N PRO A 169 10.46 6.26 11.34
CA PRO A 169 11.48 7.21 11.74
C PRO A 169 11.13 7.85 13.09
N PHE A 170 12.17 8.09 13.89
CA PHE A 170 12.05 8.70 15.20
C PHE A 170 12.95 9.92 15.29
N GLU A 171 12.37 11.09 15.53
CA GLU A 171 13.11 12.35 15.61
C GLU A 171 13.96 12.42 16.89
N LYS A 172 15.13 13.11 16.82
CA LYS A 172 16.05 13.24 17.96
C LYS A 172 15.38 13.78 19.23
N ASN A 173 14.38 14.65 19.08
CA ASN A 173 13.69 15.31 20.18
C ASN A 173 12.29 14.72 20.44
N GLN A 174 11.92 13.65 19.74
CA GLN A 174 10.62 13.03 19.89
C GLN A 174 10.57 12.24 21.19
N ILE A 175 9.51 12.48 22.00
CA ILE A 175 9.26 11.74 23.24
C ILE A 175 8.32 10.56 22.91
N GLY A 176 8.83 9.34 22.98
CA GLY A 176 8.03 8.14 22.69
C GLY A 176 7.03 7.79 23.80
N SER A 177 7.41 8.05 25.06
CA SER A 177 6.57 7.79 26.24
C SER A 177 7.12 8.56 27.44
N SER A 178 6.26 9.21 28.20
CA SER A 178 6.64 9.91 29.43
C SER A 178 7.07 8.95 30.56
N ALA A 179 6.54 7.72 30.59
CA ALA A 179 6.82 6.74 31.62
C ALA A 179 7.99 5.80 31.26
N MET A 180 8.22 5.53 29.97
CA MET A 180 9.24 4.63 29.47
C MET A 180 10.01 5.29 28.32
N PRO A 181 11.10 6.04 28.58
CA PRO A 181 11.78 6.85 27.57
C PRO A 181 12.34 6.06 26.37
N TYR A 182 12.62 4.77 26.55
CA TYR A 182 13.11 3.88 25.48
C TYR A 182 11.99 3.36 24.55
N LYS A 183 10.72 3.55 24.93
CA LYS A 183 9.57 3.03 24.19
C LYS A 183 9.29 3.90 22.97
N ARG A 184 9.42 3.32 21.79
CA ARG A 184 9.12 3.95 20.51
C ARG A 184 7.77 3.45 20.00
N ASN A 185 6.73 4.28 20.13
CA ASN A 185 5.41 3.94 19.63
C ASN A 185 5.32 4.24 18.13
N PRO A 186 4.73 3.39 17.31
CA PRO A 186 4.51 3.65 15.89
C PRO A 186 3.31 4.61 15.68
N MET A 187 3.41 5.82 16.23
CA MET A 187 2.30 6.79 16.28
C MET A 187 1.88 7.29 14.90
N ARG A 188 2.82 7.40 13.97
CA ARG A 188 2.54 7.82 12.59
C ARG A 188 1.71 6.75 11.89
N CYS A 189 2.10 5.48 12.01
CA CYS A 189 1.35 4.35 11.48
C CYS A 189 -0.02 4.18 12.14
N GLU A 190 -0.14 4.44 13.45
CA GLU A 190 -1.43 4.44 14.13
C GLU A 190 -2.35 5.53 13.60
N ARG A 191 -1.81 6.72 13.31
CA ARG A 191 -2.55 7.84 12.71
C ARG A 191 -2.99 7.53 11.29
N ILE A 192 -2.13 6.93 10.46
CA ILE A 192 -2.52 6.42 9.13
C ILE A 192 -3.72 5.48 9.25
N CYS A 193 -3.66 4.48 10.14
CA CYS A 193 -4.75 3.53 10.32
C CYS A 193 -6.06 4.20 10.77
N ALA A 194 -5.98 5.22 11.62
CA ALA A 194 -7.16 5.94 12.10
C ALA A 194 -7.83 6.77 10.98
N LEU A 195 -7.02 7.53 10.22
CA LEU A 195 -7.52 8.35 9.11
C LEU A 195 -8.02 7.48 7.95
N ALA A 196 -7.35 6.36 7.66
CA ALA A 196 -7.79 5.42 6.63
C ALA A 196 -9.15 4.81 6.94
N ARG A 197 -9.43 4.45 8.20
CA ARG A 197 -10.78 3.98 8.59
C ARG A 197 -11.85 5.04 8.35
N TYR A 198 -11.55 6.29 8.72
CA TYR A 198 -12.44 7.40 8.46
C TYR A 198 -12.75 7.52 6.97
N LEU A 199 -11.71 7.59 6.14
CA LEU A 199 -11.82 7.73 4.69
C LEU A 199 -12.59 6.56 4.04
N MET A 200 -12.34 5.32 4.47
CA MET A 200 -13.06 4.15 3.95
C MET A 200 -14.55 4.14 4.32
N VAL A 201 -14.94 4.71 5.45
CA VAL A 201 -16.36 4.82 5.84
C VAL A 201 -17.04 5.98 5.14
N ASP A 202 -16.31 7.07 4.88
CA ASP A 202 -16.84 8.28 4.25
C ASP A 202 -17.37 8.03 2.82
N VAL A 203 -16.92 6.98 2.13
CA VAL A 203 -17.42 6.60 0.78
C VAL A 203 -18.91 6.34 0.73
N LEU A 204 -19.54 6.01 1.85
CA LEU A 204 -20.98 5.79 1.93
C LEU A 204 -21.77 7.08 1.69
N ASN A 205 -21.22 8.23 2.08
CA ASN A 205 -21.87 9.52 1.89
C ASN A 205 -22.18 9.81 0.42
N PRO A 206 -21.22 9.92 -0.50
CA PRO A 206 -21.52 10.19 -1.90
C PRO A 206 -22.23 9.02 -2.59
N ALA A 207 -22.02 7.77 -2.16
CA ALA A 207 -22.72 6.63 -2.71
C ALA A 207 -24.23 6.68 -2.42
N ILE A 208 -24.62 6.99 -1.20
CA ILE A 208 -26.03 7.16 -0.78
C ILE A 208 -26.59 8.41 -1.47
N THR A 209 -25.87 9.52 -1.46
CA THR A 209 -26.26 10.76 -2.12
C THR A 209 -26.56 10.54 -3.60
N ALA A 210 -25.71 9.78 -4.32
CA ALA A 210 -25.94 9.43 -5.73
C ALA A 210 -27.23 8.60 -5.94
N GLY A 211 -27.50 7.68 -5.03
CA GLY A 211 -28.69 6.79 -5.10
C GLY A 211 -30.01 7.46 -4.71
N THR A 212 -29.94 8.54 -3.93
CA THR A 212 -31.13 9.26 -3.44
C THR A 212 -31.51 10.47 -4.30
N GLN A 213 -30.71 10.83 -5.31
CA GLN A 213 -31.10 11.88 -6.27
C GLN A 213 -32.33 11.48 -7.06
N TRP A 214 -33.19 12.45 -7.36
CA TRP A 214 -34.42 12.23 -8.13
C TRP A 214 -34.66 13.33 -9.14
N PHE A 215 -35.21 12.97 -10.28
CA PHE A 215 -35.46 13.81 -11.43
C PHE A 215 -34.19 14.58 -11.86
N GLU A 216 -34.30 15.87 -12.15
CA GLU A 216 -33.21 16.73 -12.57
C GLU A 216 -32.36 17.27 -11.42
N ARG A 217 -32.86 17.25 -10.17
CA ARG A 217 -32.13 17.58 -8.94
C ARG A 217 -33.01 17.44 -7.69
N THR A 218 -32.37 17.03 -6.59
CA THR A 218 -32.76 17.36 -5.21
C THR A 218 -31.63 18.15 -4.53
N LEU A 219 -31.91 18.93 -3.49
CA LEU A 219 -30.90 19.77 -2.84
C LEU A 219 -30.21 19.09 -1.65
N ASP A 220 -30.63 17.90 -1.26
CA ASP A 220 -30.06 17.14 -0.14
C ASP A 220 -28.59 16.74 -0.34
N ASP A 221 -28.12 16.73 -1.59
CA ASP A 221 -26.73 16.51 -1.96
C ASP A 221 -25.81 17.62 -1.40
N SER A 222 -26.30 18.83 -1.32
CA SER A 222 -25.50 20.05 -1.25
C SER A 222 -24.66 20.14 0.04
N ALA A 223 -25.26 19.93 1.21
CA ALA A 223 -24.54 19.98 2.47
C ALA A 223 -23.63 18.77 2.68
N ASN A 224 -24.15 17.55 2.42
CA ASN A 224 -23.40 16.32 2.58
C ASN A 224 -22.13 16.30 1.72
N LYS A 225 -22.24 16.62 0.43
CA LYS A 225 -21.13 16.66 -0.51
C LYS A 225 -20.01 17.61 -0.07
N ARG A 226 -20.35 18.79 0.46
CA ARG A 226 -19.36 19.77 0.87
C ARG A 226 -18.54 19.34 2.07
N ILE A 227 -19.08 18.45 2.91
CA ILE A 227 -18.36 17.84 4.02
C ILE A 227 -17.58 16.64 3.51
N ALA A 228 -18.26 15.62 2.99
CA ALA A 228 -17.67 14.35 2.62
C ALA A 228 -16.53 14.48 1.61
N MET A 229 -16.71 15.22 0.51
CA MET A 229 -15.67 15.38 -0.51
C MET A 229 -14.47 16.15 0.02
N ALA A 230 -14.67 17.22 0.75
CA ALA A 230 -13.58 18.02 1.31
C ALA A 230 -12.78 17.22 2.32
N GLU A 231 -13.43 16.56 3.27
CA GLU A 231 -12.79 15.76 4.30
C GLU A 231 -12.12 14.51 3.73
N GLY A 232 -12.71 13.89 2.69
CA GLY A 232 -12.10 12.78 1.99
C GLY A 232 -10.76 13.12 1.36
N PHE A 233 -10.66 14.25 0.65
CA PHE A 233 -9.39 14.75 0.10
C PHE A 233 -8.39 15.12 1.20
N LEU A 234 -8.83 15.81 2.26
CA LEU A 234 -7.96 16.17 3.39
C LEU A 234 -7.43 14.95 4.11
N ALA A 235 -8.27 13.92 4.32
CA ALA A 235 -7.85 12.67 4.94
C ALA A 235 -6.83 11.92 4.07
N ALA A 236 -7.08 11.80 2.76
CA ALA A 236 -6.14 11.17 1.83
C ALA A 236 -4.80 11.92 1.77
N ASP A 237 -4.85 13.25 1.73
CA ASP A 237 -3.66 14.11 1.76
C ASP A 237 -2.84 13.93 3.04
N ALA A 238 -3.49 13.94 4.19
CA ALA A 238 -2.83 13.73 5.48
C ALA A 238 -2.21 12.33 5.59
N ILE A 239 -2.91 11.29 5.14
CA ILE A 239 -2.39 9.92 5.09
C ILE A 239 -1.11 9.86 4.24
N LEU A 240 -1.15 10.43 3.03
CA LEU A 240 0.00 10.41 2.12
C LEU A 240 1.19 11.24 2.63
N ASN A 241 0.94 12.37 3.29
CA ASN A 241 2.01 13.15 3.94
C ASN A 241 2.72 12.32 5.02
N ILE A 242 1.96 11.64 5.86
CA ILE A 242 2.53 10.78 6.90
C ILE A 242 3.29 9.62 6.24
N LEU A 243 2.72 8.99 5.22
CA LEU A 243 3.35 7.89 4.52
C LEU A 243 4.64 8.31 3.81
N LEU A 244 4.68 9.49 3.18
CA LEU A 244 5.89 10.07 2.61
C LEU A 244 7.01 10.20 3.64
N ASN A 245 6.68 10.71 4.83
CA ASN A 245 7.65 10.84 5.92
C ASN A 245 8.12 9.48 6.43
N VAL A 246 7.19 8.55 6.69
CA VAL A 246 7.53 7.21 7.18
C VAL A 246 8.37 6.43 6.18
N SER A 247 8.01 6.46 4.89
CA SER A 247 8.72 5.74 3.83
C SER A 247 10.15 6.25 3.61
N ASP A 248 10.42 7.51 3.93
CA ASP A 248 11.74 8.13 3.76
C ASP A 248 12.72 7.78 4.88
N GLY A 249 12.21 7.32 6.02
CA GLY A 249 13.02 7.09 7.22
C GLY A 249 12.80 5.73 7.88
N LEU A 250 12.33 4.71 7.15
CA LEU A 250 12.17 3.36 7.68
C LEU A 250 13.47 2.85 8.30
N VAL A 251 13.39 2.37 9.52
CA VAL A 251 14.51 1.78 10.26
C VAL A 251 14.40 0.26 10.24
N VAL A 252 15.48 -0.41 9.84
CA VAL A 252 15.57 -1.88 9.86
C VAL A 252 16.62 -2.30 10.89
N TYR A 253 16.37 -3.36 11.63
CA TYR A 253 17.32 -3.96 12.59
C TYR A 253 17.82 -5.31 12.07
N PRO A 254 18.87 -5.35 11.23
CA PRO A 254 19.30 -6.56 10.53
C PRO A 254 19.61 -7.75 11.45
N LYS A 255 20.20 -7.48 12.61
CA LYS A 255 20.53 -8.53 13.59
C LYS A 255 19.29 -9.16 14.20
N VAL A 256 18.24 -8.38 14.44
CA VAL A 256 16.95 -8.89 14.97
C VAL A 256 16.23 -9.68 13.89
N VAL A 257 16.17 -9.15 12.67
CA VAL A 257 15.60 -9.84 11.49
C VAL A 257 16.27 -11.20 11.32
N ARG A 258 17.62 -11.24 11.29
CA ARG A 258 18.37 -12.50 11.17
C ARG A 258 18.12 -13.45 12.32
N SER A 259 18.10 -12.97 13.57
CA SER A 259 17.84 -13.80 14.76
C SER A 259 16.48 -14.49 14.67
N ARG A 260 15.45 -13.81 14.18
CA ARG A 260 14.11 -14.39 14.00
C ARG A 260 14.09 -15.46 12.92
N VAL A 261 14.74 -15.22 11.79
CA VAL A 261 14.87 -16.25 10.74
C VAL A 261 15.58 -17.47 11.31
N MET A 262 16.72 -17.28 12.00
CA MET A 262 17.52 -18.37 12.55
C MET A 262 16.79 -19.18 13.63
N ALA A 263 15.82 -18.60 14.33
CA ALA A 263 15.00 -19.32 15.31
C ALA A 263 14.08 -20.36 14.65
N GLU A 264 13.60 -20.08 13.46
CA GLU A 264 12.64 -20.93 12.72
C GLU A 264 13.31 -21.78 11.63
N LEU A 265 14.47 -21.34 11.13
CA LEU A 265 15.17 -21.98 10.01
C LEU A 265 15.47 -23.47 10.21
N PRO A 266 15.82 -23.96 11.42
CA PRO A 266 16.02 -25.40 11.63
C PRO A 266 14.83 -26.27 11.23
N PHE A 267 13.61 -25.78 11.41
CA PHE A 267 12.40 -26.49 10.96
C PHE A 267 12.24 -26.47 9.45
N MET A 268 12.63 -25.38 8.81
CA MET A 268 12.50 -25.17 7.35
C MET A 268 13.59 -25.91 6.58
N ALA A 269 14.80 -25.99 7.14
CA ALA A 269 15.93 -26.67 6.54
C ALA A 269 15.88 -28.22 6.72
N SER A 270 14.84 -28.73 7.33
CA SER A 270 14.72 -30.18 7.64
C SER A 270 14.85 -31.05 6.41
N GLU A 271 14.27 -30.66 5.27
CA GLU A 271 14.40 -31.40 4.01
C GLU A 271 15.85 -31.40 3.48
N ASN A 272 16.52 -30.23 3.52
CA ASN A 272 17.92 -30.12 3.08
C ASN A 272 18.84 -30.98 3.92
N ILE A 273 18.68 -30.94 5.24
CA ILE A 273 19.43 -31.74 6.19
C ILE A 273 19.20 -33.23 5.94
N MET A 274 17.95 -33.66 5.76
CA MET A 274 17.59 -35.03 5.42
C MET A 274 18.24 -35.46 4.12
N MET A 275 18.14 -34.66 3.06
CA MET A 275 18.72 -35.00 1.75
C MET A 275 20.25 -35.09 1.80
N LYS A 276 20.91 -34.30 2.64
CA LYS A 276 22.34 -34.40 2.89
C LYS A 276 22.73 -35.75 3.56
N ALA A 277 21.95 -36.16 4.55
CA ALA A 277 22.12 -37.46 5.20
C ALA A 277 21.86 -38.63 4.23
N VAL A 278 20.83 -38.54 3.38
CA VAL A 278 20.55 -39.52 2.31
C VAL A 278 21.73 -39.67 1.34
N LYS A 279 22.35 -38.56 0.93
CA LYS A 279 23.55 -38.59 0.08
C LYS A 279 24.74 -39.29 0.72
N LYS A 280 24.77 -39.38 2.06
CA LYS A 280 25.76 -40.19 2.83
C LYS A 280 25.37 -41.65 3.02
N GLY A 281 24.24 -42.08 2.47
CA GLY A 281 23.80 -43.46 2.51
C GLY A 281 22.68 -43.75 3.51
N GLY A 282 22.11 -42.74 4.14
CA GLY A 282 20.97 -42.90 5.03
C GLY A 282 19.68 -43.29 4.30
N ASP A 283 18.79 -44.07 4.97
CA ASP A 283 17.48 -44.41 4.43
C ASP A 283 16.53 -43.20 4.53
N ARG A 284 15.96 -42.77 3.39
CA ARG A 284 15.13 -41.59 3.33
C ARG A 284 13.87 -41.68 4.19
N GLN A 285 13.24 -42.88 4.28
CA GLN A 285 11.99 -43.03 5.03
C GLN A 285 12.26 -43.03 6.53
N GLU A 286 13.32 -43.74 6.96
CA GLU A 286 13.76 -43.71 8.35
C GLU A 286 14.15 -42.29 8.79
N LEU A 287 14.96 -41.59 8.01
CA LEU A 287 15.41 -40.23 8.31
C LEU A 287 14.23 -39.24 8.37
N HIS A 288 13.24 -39.40 7.51
CA HIS A 288 12.05 -38.57 7.54
C HIS A 288 11.26 -38.72 8.83
N GLU A 289 11.06 -39.97 9.31
CA GLU A 289 10.32 -40.20 10.54
C GLU A 289 11.09 -39.68 11.76
N ARG A 290 12.39 -39.92 11.85
CA ARG A 290 13.26 -39.38 12.89
C ARG A 290 13.25 -37.86 12.93
N LEU A 291 13.32 -37.23 11.75
CA LEU A 291 13.28 -35.78 11.62
C LEU A 291 11.93 -35.18 12.09
N ARG A 292 10.82 -35.89 11.79
CA ARG A 292 9.49 -35.53 12.29
C ARG A 292 9.45 -35.58 13.82
N GLU A 293 9.98 -36.66 14.43
CA GLU A 293 10.05 -36.82 15.90
C GLU A 293 10.91 -35.70 16.54
N HIS A 294 12.08 -35.40 15.96
CA HIS A 294 12.95 -34.32 16.45
C HIS A 294 12.27 -32.95 16.32
N ALA A 295 11.56 -32.67 15.21
CA ALA A 295 10.86 -31.42 14.99
C ALA A 295 9.71 -31.24 16.01
N VAL A 296 8.91 -32.28 16.26
CA VAL A 296 7.84 -32.23 17.27
C VAL A 296 8.40 -32.00 18.67
N ALA A 297 9.48 -32.69 19.03
CA ALA A 297 10.13 -32.52 20.33
C ALA A 297 10.74 -31.12 20.48
N ALA A 298 11.42 -30.61 19.47
CA ALA A 298 11.97 -29.24 19.47
C ALA A 298 10.88 -28.18 19.55
N ALA A 299 9.76 -28.39 18.85
CA ALA A 299 8.60 -27.49 18.94
C ALA A 299 7.98 -27.46 20.34
N ALA A 300 7.97 -28.60 21.04
CA ALA A 300 7.54 -28.68 22.44
C ALA A 300 8.49 -27.89 23.36
N VAL A 301 9.81 -28.01 23.18
CA VAL A 301 10.81 -27.22 23.93
C VAL A 301 10.57 -25.71 23.74
N VAL A 302 10.35 -25.27 22.53
CA VAL A 302 10.09 -23.84 22.24
C VAL A 302 8.76 -23.40 22.88
N LYS A 303 7.68 -24.15 22.67
CA LYS A 303 6.32 -23.70 23.03
C LYS A 303 5.95 -23.98 24.50
N GLN A 304 6.41 -25.07 25.05
CA GLN A 304 6.03 -25.48 26.41
C GLN A 304 7.05 -25.06 27.46
N GLU A 305 8.35 -25.03 27.08
CA GLU A 305 9.42 -24.73 28.03
C GLU A 305 9.97 -23.30 27.86
N GLY A 306 9.62 -22.61 26.76
CA GLY A 306 10.10 -21.26 26.47
C GLY A 306 11.62 -21.19 26.18
N LYS A 307 12.22 -22.32 25.80
CA LYS A 307 13.65 -22.41 25.48
C LYS A 307 13.93 -22.25 24.01
N PRO A 308 15.17 -21.95 23.61
CA PRO A 308 15.56 -21.92 22.20
C PRO A 308 15.30 -23.25 21.49
N ASN A 309 15.12 -23.19 20.18
CA ASN A 309 14.97 -24.35 19.31
C ASN A 309 16.24 -25.21 19.35
N ASP A 310 16.11 -26.49 19.78
CA ASP A 310 17.19 -27.44 19.94
C ASP A 310 17.24 -28.50 18.83
N MET A 311 16.49 -28.33 17.74
CA MET A 311 16.38 -29.32 16.66
C MET A 311 17.72 -29.72 16.08
N ILE A 312 18.62 -28.77 15.88
CA ILE A 312 19.95 -29.03 15.33
C ILE A 312 20.78 -29.91 16.25
N ALA A 313 20.74 -29.65 17.56
CA ALA A 313 21.43 -30.48 18.53
C ALA A 313 20.86 -31.92 18.59
N ARG A 314 19.56 -32.09 18.40
CA ARG A 314 18.92 -33.42 18.32
C ARG A 314 19.36 -34.20 17.09
N VAL A 315 19.38 -33.53 15.92
CA VAL A 315 19.82 -34.16 14.66
C VAL A 315 21.31 -34.53 14.73
N GLU A 316 22.15 -33.66 15.28
CA GLU A 316 23.58 -33.92 15.49
C GLU A 316 23.83 -35.14 16.40
N ALA A 317 23.04 -35.28 17.47
CA ALA A 317 23.15 -36.38 18.41
C ALA A 317 22.58 -37.70 17.89
N ASP A 318 21.84 -37.72 16.80
CA ASP A 318 21.23 -38.93 16.22
C ASP A 318 22.16 -39.56 15.16
N PRO A 319 22.75 -40.75 15.48
CA PRO A 319 23.69 -41.43 14.59
C PRO A 319 23.12 -41.78 13.21
N ALA A 320 21.79 -41.87 13.09
CA ALA A 320 21.15 -42.20 11.80
C ALA A 320 21.42 -41.14 10.71
N PHE A 321 21.62 -39.88 11.08
CA PHE A 321 21.92 -38.82 10.12
C PHE A 321 23.38 -38.85 9.68
N GLY A 322 24.33 -39.28 10.52
CA GLY A 322 25.74 -39.32 10.17
C GLY A 322 26.33 -37.97 9.75
N LEU A 323 25.78 -36.88 10.27
CA LEU A 323 26.19 -35.50 9.93
C LEU A 323 26.93 -34.86 11.11
N THR A 324 27.96 -34.10 10.82
CA THR A 324 28.61 -33.26 11.81
C THR A 324 27.85 -31.96 12.01
N ARG A 325 28.15 -31.25 13.11
CA ARG A 325 27.56 -29.92 13.38
C ARG A 325 27.78 -28.94 12.22
N GLU A 326 28.99 -28.89 11.70
CA GLU A 326 29.37 -28.03 10.59
C GLU A 326 28.59 -28.34 9.31
N GLU A 327 28.35 -29.64 9.07
CA GLU A 327 27.58 -30.07 7.89
C GLU A 327 26.11 -29.69 8.02
N ILE A 328 25.53 -29.72 9.20
CA ILE A 328 24.15 -29.30 9.43
C ILE A 328 24.05 -27.78 9.34
N GLU A 329 24.97 -27.05 9.98
CA GLU A 329 24.96 -25.58 9.95
C GLU A 329 25.18 -25.02 8.53
N ALA A 330 25.88 -25.72 7.67
CA ALA A 330 26.03 -25.34 6.26
C ALA A 330 24.71 -25.34 5.48
N GLU A 331 23.67 -26.08 5.95
CA GLU A 331 22.32 -26.04 5.36
C GLU A 331 21.44 -24.94 5.94
N LEU A 332 21.96 -24.12 6.86
CA LEU A 332 21.22 -23.08 7.56
C LEU A 332 21.57 -21.66 7.08
N SER A 333 21.74 -21.48 5.76
CA SER A 333 21.91 -20.17 5.14
C SER A 333 20.52 -19.61 4.83
N PRO A 334 20.06 -18.53 5.47
CA PRO A 334 18.75 -17.93 5.18
C PRO A 334 18.59 -17.53 3.72
N GLU A 335 19.67 -17.16 3.08
CA GLU A 335 19.76 -16.70 1.70
C GLU A 335 19.28 -17.79 0.72
N ASP A 336 19.53 -19.07 1.02
CA ASP A 336 19.16 -20.21 0.18
C ASP A 336 17.64 -20.50 0.19
N PHE A 337 16.90 -19.87 1.10
CA PHE A 337 15.47 -20.08 1.28
C PHE A 337 14.59 -18.95 0.75
N THR A 338 15.19 -17.90 0.19
CA THR A 338 14.45 -16.72 -0.32
C THR A 338 13.91 -16.90 -1.74
N GLY A 339 14.26 -17.99 -2.40
CA GLY A 339 13.85 -18.28 -3.77
C GLY A 339 14.22 -17.15 -4.75
N ARG A 340 13.26 -16.71 -5.54
CA ARG A 340 13.42 -15.61 -6.49
C ARG A 340 13.09 -14.23 -5.91
N ALA A 341 13.01 -14.07 -4.61
CA ALA A 341 12.61 -12.80 -4.01
C ALA A 341 13.50 -11.62 -4.45
N PRO A 342 14.84 -11.72 -4.47
CA PRO A 342 15.69 -10.64 -4.97
C PRO A 342 15.42 -10.29 -6.44
N GLN A 343 15.34 -11.29 -7.31
CA GLN A 343 15.08 -11.08 -8.74
C GLN A 343 13.70 -10.47 -9.00
N GLN A 344 12.69 -10.88 -8.23
CA GLN A 344 11.35 -10.30 -8.32
C GLN A 344 11.33 -8.82 -7.91
N VAL A 345 12.18 -8.40 -6.97
CA VAL A 345 12.36 -6.99 -6.64
C VAL A 345 12.96 -6.25 -7.83
N GLU A 346 14.05 -6.76 -8.41
CA GLU A 346 14.71 -6.14 -9.57
C GLU A 346 13.76 -6.00 -10.77
N GLU A 347 13.03 -7.08 -11.09
CA GLU A 347 12.04 -7.10 -12.17
C GLU A 347 10.94 -6.06 -11.91
N PHE A 348 10.35 -6.04 -10.71
CA PHE A 348 9.31 -5.08 -10.35
C PHE A 348 9.79 -3.62 -10.41
N LEU A 349 11.00 -3.36 -9.92
CA LEU A 349 11.57 -2.00 -9.98
C LEU A 349 11.85 -1.58 -11.42
N ALA A 350 12.34 -2.49 -12.27
CA ALA A 350 12.68 -2.18 -13.66
C ALA A 350 11.43 -2.01 -14.54
N GLU A 351 10.45 -2.90 -14.39
CA GLU A 351 9.30 -2.99 -15.28
C GLU A 351 8.10 -2.14 -14.85
N VAL A 352 7.97 -1.87 -13.54
CA VAL A 352 6.81 -1.16 -12.99
C VAL A 352 7.18 0.20 -12.42
N ILE A 353 8.13 0.25 -11.47
CA ILE A 353 8.42 1.50 -10.75
C ILE A 353 9.18 2.49 -11.62
N ARG A 354 10.26 2.06 -12.26
CA ARG A 354 11.11 2.96 -13.07
C ARG A 354 10.33 3.67 -14.18
N PRO A 355 9.47 3.01 -14.98
CA PRO A 355 8.63 3.71 -15.97
C PRO A 355 7.75 4.80 -15.37
N VAL A 356 7.15 4.57 -14.19
CA VAL A 356 6.34 5.57 -13.49
C VAL A 356 7.21 6.77 -13.09
N LEU A 357 8.38 6.52 -12.51
CA LEU A 357 9.28 7.60 -12.05
C LEU A 357 9.87 8.39 -13.22
N ASP A 358 10.27 7.71 -14.30
CA ASP A 358 10.82 8.35 -15.49
C ASP A 358 9.82 9.25 -16.20
N ALA A 359 8.55 8.87 -16.21
CA ALA A 359 7.46 9.67 -16.77
C ALA A 359 7.08 10.89 -15.90
N ASN A 360 7.53 10.95 -14.62
CA ASN A 360 7.10 11.95 -13.65
C ASN A 360 8.29 12.56 -12.87
N LYS A 361 9.40 12.81 -13.55
CA LYS A 361 10.65 13.31 -12.91
C LYS A 361 10.48 14.63 -12.17
N GLU A 362 9.58 15.48 -12.63
CA GLU A 362 9.26 16.76 -12.00
C GLU A 362 8.52 16.64 -10.66
N ASP A 363 7.89 15.49 -10.41
CA ASP A 363 7.16 15.18 -9.19
C ASP A 363 8.02 14.48 -8.12
N LEU A 364 9.29 14.23 -8.42
CA LEU A 364 10.21 13.58 -7.50
C LEU A 364 10.82 14.57 -6.49
N GLY A 365 11.41 14.05 -5.40
CA GLY A 365 12.12 14.87 -4.41
C GLY A 365 11.21 15.50 -3.35
N GLN A 366 9.96 15.07 -3.23
CA GLN A 366 9.07 15.54 -2.16
C GLN A 366 9.60 15.11 -0.79
N HIS A 367 9.71 16.05 0.11
CA HIS A 367 10.03 15.83 1.52
C HIS A 367 8.93 16.44 2.39
N VAL A 368 8.51 15.72 3.42
CA VAL A 368 7.49 16.18 4.37
C VAL A 368 8.07 16.13 5.77
N GLU A 369 8.19 17.27 6.40
CA GLU A 369 8.46 17.37 7.83
C GLU A 369 7.13 17.32 8.58
N LEU A 370 7.08 16.46 9.60
CA LEU A 370 5.94 16.38 10.49
C LEU A 370 6.32 16.99 11.84
N ASN A 371 5.61 18.03 12.24
CA ASN A 371 5.69 18.55 13.61
C ASN A 371 4.88 17.61 14.53
N VAL A 372 5.58 16.73 15.26
CA VAL A 372 5.00 15.72 16.15
C VAL A 372 5.31 16.07 17.60
#